data_92dc013d8f7a97f0652190c0a875e8a2
#
_entry.id   92dc013d8f7a97f0652190c0a875e8a2
#
_cell.length_a   1.000
_cell.length_b   1.000
_cell.length_c   1.000
_cell.angle_alpha   90.00
_cell.angle_beta   90.00
_cell.angle_gamma   90.00
#
_symmetry.space_group_name_H-M   'P 1'
#
loop_
_entity.id
_entity.type
_entity.pdbx_description
1 polymer ?
#
loop_
_entity_poly.entity_id
_entity_poly.type
_entity_poly.pdbx_seq_one_letter_code
_entity_poly.pdbx_strand_id
1 'polypeptide(L)'
;MPSSPSSLTDPGTVDIRWARVDDAEALATLLCAMAAHYRQTLLDHSRAAATARQWLSDESPAYPHFALAFVGGEVAGLASVAIAHPGIDLERLMFLKDLFVHDGARDKGVGRALVGFLAGYCLGKGIGRIDLTTEDWNEGALRFYDRLGAERHGQKVFLRLPGDALKRIART
;
A
#
# COMPACT_ATOMS: atom_id res chain seq x y z
N MET A 1 -38.21 13.01 10.22
CA MET A 1 -37.25 12.48 9.25
C MET A 1 -36.10 13.47 9.15
N PRO A 2 -34.95 13.30 9.82
CA PRO A 2 -33.79 14.14 9.56
C PRO A 2 -33.05 13.62 8.34
N SER A 3 -32.90 14.50 7.35
CA SER A 3 -32.16 14.29 6.11
C SER A 3 -30.68 14.04 6.42
N SER A 4 -30.12 12.97 5.92
CA SER A 4 -28.69 12.69 5.96
C SER A 4 -27.93 13.83 5.27
N PRO A 5 -26.84 14.33 5.85
CA PRO A 5 -26.01 15.30 5.16
C PRO A 5 -25.29 14.60 4.01
N SER A 6 -25.61 14.99 2.80
CA SER A 6 -24.80 14.70 1.61
C SER A 6 -23.44 15.38 1.82
N SER A 7 -22.39 14.60 2.10
CA SER A 7 -21.02 15.12 2.19
C SER A 7 -20.59 15.52 0.77
N LEU A 8 -20.73 16.78 0.44
CA LEU A 8 -20.03 17.40 -0.69
C LEU A 8 -18.55 17.43 -0.32
N THR A 9 -17.82 16.42 -0.76
CA THR A 9 -16.36 16.43 -0.69
C THR A 9 -15.86 17.54 -1.62
N ASP A 10 -15.11 18.48 -1.07
CA ASP A 10 -14.38 19.48 -1.82
C ASP A 10 -13.52 18.80 -2.88
N PRO A 11 -13.60 19.17 -4.17
CA PRO A 11 -12.92 18.47 -5.28
C PRO A 11 -11.37 18.42 -5.16
N GLY A 12 -10.77 19.13 -4.20
CA GLY A 12 -9.34 19.10 -3.90
C GLY A 12 -8.95 18.28 -2.66
N THR A 13 -9.90 17.79 -1.88
CA THR A 13 -9.61 17.07 -0.64
C THR A 13 -9.23 15.61 -0.94
N VAL A 14 -8.07 15.18 -0.40
CA VAL A 14 -7.66 13.78 -0.43
C VAL A 14 -8.29 13.08 0.76
N ASP A 15 -9.21 12.15 0.50
CA ASP A 15 -9.78 11.27 1.52
C ASP A 15 -9.03 9.94 1.55
N ILE A 16 -8.64 9.47 2.75
CA ILE A 16 -7.89 8.22 2.90
C ILE A 16 -8.54 7.35 3.96
N ARG A 17 -8.73 6.11 3.61
CA ARG A 17 -9.27 5.11 4.51
C ARG A 17 -8.76 3.70 4.19
N TRP A 18 -8.92 2.80 5.14
CA TRP A 18 -8.71 1.38 4.87
C TRP A 18 -9.72 0.88 3.85
N ALA A 19 -9.24 0.04 2.93
CA ALA A 19 -10.09 -0.60 1.93
C ALA A 19 -11.11 -1.54 2.59
N ARG A 20 -12.27 -1.63 1.99
CA ARG A 20 -13.38 -2.52 2.37
C ARG A 20 -13.71 -3.44 1.21
N VAL A 21 -14.49 -4.47 1.45
CA VAL A 21 -14.91 -5.44 0.41
C VAL A 21 -15.51 -4.75 -0.82
N ASP A 22 -16.28 -3.70 -0.60
CA ASP A 22 -16.91 -2.91 -1.67
C ASP A 22 -15.90 -2.13 -2.53
N ASP A 23 -14.66 -1.99 -2.07
CA ASP A 23 -13.59 -1.32 -2.81
C ASP A 23 -12.82 -2.26 -3.76
N ALA A 24 -13.23 -3.50 -3.90
CA ALA A 24 -12.50 -4.50 -4.69
C ALA A 24 -12.25 -4.07 -6.14
N GLU A 25 -13.22 -3.42 -6.79
CA GLU A 25 -13.08 -2.88 -8.15
C GLU A 25 -12.09 -1.71 -8.19
N ALA A 26 -12.18 -0.79 -7.23
CA ALA A 26 -11.26 0.35 -7.12
C ALA A 26 -9.82 -0.13 -6.88
N LEU A 27 -9.64 -1.12 -5.99
CA LEU A 27 -8.33 -1.73 -5.73
C LEU A 27 -7.80 -2.43 -6.98
N ALA A 28 -8.62 -3.19 -7.69
CA ALA A 28 -8.24 -3.86 -8.94
C ALA A 28 -7.76 -2.86 -10.00
N THR A 29 -8.47 -1.75 -10.15
CA THR A 29 -8.09 -0.65 -11.07
C THR A 29 -6.69 -0.14 -10.77
N LEU A 30 -6.37 0.13 -9.49
CA LEU A 30 -5.05 0.59 -9.10
C LEU A 30 -3.97 -0.48 -9.26
N LEU A 31 -4.27 -1.75 -8.95
CA LEU A 31 -3.32 -2.86 -9.15
C LEU A 31 -2.99 -3.06 -10.64
N CYS A 32 -3.99 -2.97 -11.52
CA CYS A 32 -3.76 -3.02 -12.97
C CYS A 32 -2.93 -1.83 -13.46
N ALA A 33 -3.22 -0.63 -12.99
CA ALA A 33 -2.46 0.58 -13.32
C ALA A 33 -1.00 0.49 -12.82
N MET A 34 -0.80 -0.04 -11.61
CA MET A 34 0.52 -0.26 -11.03
C MET A 34 1.32 -1.28 -11.84
N ALA A 35 0.72 -2.42 -12.23
CA ALA A 35 1.36 -3.42 -13.06
C ALA A 35 1.79 -2.83 -14.43
N ALA A 36 0.94 -2.04 -15.06
CA ALA A 36 1.25 -1.34 -16.31
C ALA A 36 2.41 -0.34 -16.13
N HIS A 37 2.41 0.43 -15.04
CA HIS A 37 3.47 1.39 -14.70
C HIS A 37 4.84 0.71 -14.58
N TYR A 38 4.91 -0.44 -13.90
CA TYR A 38 6.14 -1.22 -13.75
C TYR A 38 6.44 -2.15 -14.93
N ARG A 39 5.70 -2.03 -16.04
CA ARG A 39 5.86 -2.86 -17.25
C ARG A 39 5.83 -4.37 -16.96
N GLN A 40 5.06 -4.75 -15.96
CA GLN A 40 4.82 -6.13 -15.61
C GLN A 40 3.73 -6.73 -16.52
N THR A 41 3.53 -8.04 -16.43
CA THR A 41 2.43 -8.70 -17.14
C THR A 41 1.12 -8.04 -16.77
N LEU A 42 0.36 -7.61 -17.80
CA LEU A 42 -0.94 -6.99 -17.59
C LEU A 42 -1.87 -7.97 -16.85
N LEU A 43 -2.47 -7.46 -15.79
CA LEU A 43 -3.45 -8.22 -15.03
C LEU A 43 -4.81 -8.16 -15.75
N ASP A 44 -5.49 -9.28 -15.81
CA ASP A 44 -6.91 -9.29 -16.13
C ASP A 44 -7.69 -8.62 -15.00
N HIS A 45 -8.45 -7.55 -15.33
CA HIS A 45 -9.13 -6.73 -14.33
C HIS A 45 -10.17 -7.53 -13.54
N SER A 46 -10.94 -8.40 -14.20
CA SER A 46 -11.97 -9.21 -13.53
C SER A 46 -11.34 -10.17 -12.53
N ARG A 47 -10.21 -10.79 -12.90
CA ARG A 47 -9.44 -11.64 -11.99
C ARG A 47 -8.83 -10.84 -10.84
N ALA A 48 -8.30 -9.65 -11.11
CA ALA A 48 -7.77 -8.76 -10.07
C ALA A 48 -8.87 -8.36 -9.08
N ALA A 49 -10.08 -8.01 -9.55
CA ALA A 49 -11.21 -7.66 -8.72
C ALA A 49 -11.70 -8.84 -7.86
N ALA A 50 -11.78 -10.05 -8.44
CA ALA A 50 -12.14 -11.25 -7.69
C ALA A 50 -11.13 -11.55 -6.57
N THR A 51 -9.83 -11.44 -6.88
CA THR A 51 -8.75 -11.63 -5.90
C THR A 51 -8.78 -10.54 -4.83
N ALA A 52 -8.97 -9.28 -5.22
CA ALA A 52 -9.08 -8.16 -4.27
C ALA A 52 -10.27 -8.36 -3.32
N ARG A 53 -11.42 -8.80 -3.84
CA ARG A 53 -12.61 -9.10 -3.01
C ARG A 53 -12.31 -10.21 -2.00
N GLN A 54 -11.60 -11.25 -2.40
CA GLN A 54 -11.17 -12.31 -1.47
C GLN A 54 -10.27 -11.75 -0.37
N TRP A 55 -9.22 -10.98 -0.72
CA TRP A 55 -8.32 -10.38 0.27
C TRP A 55 -9.04 -9.44 1.24
N LEU A 56 -9.98 -8.65 0.75
CA LEU A 56 -10.71 -7.69 1.57
C LEU A 56 -11.82 -8.34 2.41
N SER A 57 -12.23 -9.58 2.08
CA SER A 57 -13.22 -10.35 2.84
C SER A 57 -12.61 -11.17 3.97
N ASP A 58 -11.31 -11.43 3.90
CA ASP A 58 -10.62 -12.28 4.87
C ASP A 58 -9.92 -11.43 5.93
N GLU A 59 -10.34 -11.56 7.17
CA GLU A 59 -9.73 -10.87 8.32
C GLU A 59 -8.42 -11.53 8.78
N SER A 60 -7.93 -12.53 8.04
CA SER A 60 -6.68 -13.22 8.37
C SER A 60 -5.49 -12.26 8.39
N PRO A 61 -4.62 -12.34 9.41
CA PRO A 61 -3.36 -11.57 9.42
C PRO A 61 -2.43 -11.88 8.24
N ALA A 62 -2.67 -12.98 7.53
CA ALA A 62 -1.89 -13.36 6.35
C ALA A 62 -2.22 -12.52 5.09
N TYR A 63 -3.37 -11.83 5.09
CA TYR A 63 -3.73 -10.98 3.96
C TYR A 63 -3.20 -9.56 4.13
N PRO A 64 -2.78 -8.91 3.02
CA PRO A 64 -2.29 -7.54 3.08
C PRO A 64 -3.43 -6.58 3.43
N HIS A 65 -3.10 -5.54 4.21
CA HIS A 65 -4.01 -4.43 4.43
C HIS A 65 -3.76 -3.35 3.37
N PHE A 66 -4.84 -2.80 2.82
CA PHE A 66 -4.77 -1.74 1.82
C PHE A 66 -5.39 -0.45 2.36
N ALA A 67 -4.64 0.65 2.30
CA ALA A 67 -5.19 1.99 2.42
C ALA A 67 -5.42 2.54 1.01
N LEU A 68 -6.60 3.11 0.76
CA LEU A 68 -6.96 3.74 -0.50
C LEU A 68 -7.11 5.24 -0.31
N ALA A 69 -6.60 6.00 -1.28
CA ALA A 69 -6.79 7.44 -1.38
C ALA A 69 -7.81 7.76 -2.47
N PHE A 70 -8.71 8.67 -2.19
CA PHE A 70 -9.72 9.18 -3.11
C PHE A 70 -9.55 10.69 -3.28
N VAL A 71 -9.74 11.17 -4.49
CA VAL A 71 -9.75 12.61 -4.83
C VAL A 71 -11.03 12.87 -5.64
N GLY A 72 -11.89 13.73 -5.13
CA GLY A 72 -13.19 13.99 -5.76
C GLY A 72 -14.09 12.75 -5.88
N GLY A 73 -13.92 11.75 -5.00
CA GLY A 73 -14.65 10.48 -5.04
C GLY A 73 -14.02 9.39 -5.92
N GLU A 74 -13.05 9.74 -6.75
CA GLU A 74 -12.34 8.79 -7.62
C GLU A 74 -11.11 8.22 -6.92
N VAL A 75 -10.85 6.92 -7.12
CA VAL A 75 -9.68 6.27 -6.54
C VAL A 75 -8.40 6.81 -7.18
N ALA A 76 -7.47 7.29 -6.35
CA ALA A 76 -6.29 8.02 -6.78
C ALA A 76 -4.96 7.34 -6.40
N GLY A 77 -4.96 6.48 -5.37
CA GLY A 77 -3.74 5.80 -4.94
C GLY A 77 -4.00 4.72 -3.90
N LEU A 78 -3.01 3.88 -3.71
CA LEU A 78 -3.03 2.80 -2.73
C LEU A 78 -1.71 2.73 -1.94
N ALA A 79 -1.80 2.21 -0.73
CA ALA A 79 -0.69 1.67 0.02
C ALA A 79 -1.03 0.25 0.48
N SER A 80 -0.13 -0.70 0.21
CA SER A 80 -0.23 -2.09 0.65
C SER A 80 0.74 -2.32 1.81
N VAL A 81 0.24 -2.79 2.95
CA VAL A 81 1.04 -2.94 4.17
C VAL A 81 0.84 -4.29 4.84
N ALA A 82 1.84 -4.72 5.58
CA ALA A 82 1.78 -5.85 6.49
C ALA A 82 2.34 -5.44 7.85
N ILE A 83 1.74 -5.97 8.93
CA ILE A 83 2.27 -5.79 10.27
C ILE A 83 3.13 -7.00 10.62
N ALA A 84 4.40 -6.76 10.86
CA ALA A 84 5.32 -7.78 11.34
C ALA A 84 5.43 -7.72 12.87
N HIS A 85 5.45 -8.90 13.48
CA HIS A 85 5.65 -9.02 14.91
C HIS A 85 7.11 -8.79 15.28
N PRO A 86 7.37 -8.39 16.54
CA PRO A 86 8.68 -8.00 16.98
C PRO A 86 9.71 -9.12 16.81
N GLY A 87 10.88 -8.69 16.38
CA GLY A 87 12.08 -9.49 16.46
C GLY A 87 12.79 -9.28 17.81
N ILE A 88 14.08 -9.12 17.77
CA ILE A 88 14.95 -8.99 18.95
C ILE A 88 14.70 -7.70 19.75
N ASP A 89 14.19 -6.66 19.08
CA ASP A 89 13.84 -5.34 19.65
C ASP A 89 12.49 -5.33 20.39
N LEU A 90 11.72 -6.40 20.29
CA LEU A 90 10.35 -6.54 20.83
C LEU A 90 9.35 -5.48 20.32
N GLU A 91 9.71 -4.72 19.31
CA GLU A 91 8.84 -3.70 18.70
C GLU A 91 8.15 -4.22 17.44
N ARG A 92 6.87 -3.91 17.30
CA ARG A 92 6.15 -4.18 16.05
C ARG A 92 6.58 -3.17 14.99
N LEU A 93 6.63 -3.63 13.74
CA LEU A 93 6.86 -2.78 12.59
C LEU A 93 5.73 -2.92 11.56
N MET A 94 5.48 -1.88 10.81
CA MET A 94 4.71 -1.94 9.58
C MET A 94 5.66 -2.06 8.41
N PHE A 95 5.43 -3.02 7.53
CA PHE A 95 6.14 -3.11 6.26
C PHE A 95 5.24 -2.52 5.15
N LEU A 96 5.65 -1.38 4.59
CA LEU A 96 5.01 -0.78 3.43
C LEU A 96 5.54 -1.47 2.18
N LYS A 97 4.74 -2.39 1.64
CA LYS A 97 5.12 -3.20 0.50
C LYS A 97 4.99 -2.43 -0.82
N ASP A 98 3.87 -1.76 -1.02
CA ASP A 98 3.60 -0.98 -2.22
C ASP A 98 3.03 0.38 -1.85
N LEU A 99 3.47 1.42 -2.55
CA LEU A 99 2.89 2.76 -2.54
C LEU A 99 2.74 3.20 -3.99
N PHE A 100 1.52 3.38 -4.43
CA PHE A 100 1.22 3.78 -5.81
C PHE A 100 0.22 4.93 -5.86
N VAL A 101 0.51 5.90 -6.70
CA VAL A 101 -0.40 7.00 -7.01
C VAL A 101 -0.61 7.00 -8.53
N HIS A 102 -1.88 6.97 -8.93
CA HIS A 102 -2.26 7.03 -10.34
C HIS A 102 -1.72 8.30 -10.99
N ASP A 103 -1.28 8.21 -12.25
CA ASP A 103 -0.59 9.30 -12.96
C ASP A 103 -1.34 10.63 -12.90
N GLY A 104 -2.65 10.62 -13.10
CA GLY A 104 -3.50 11.82 -13.04
C GLY A 104 -3.63 12.46 -11.65
N ALA A 105 -3.18 11.77 -10.60
CA ALA A 105 -3.22 12.24 -9.21
C ALA A 105 -1.82 12.51 -8.61
N ARG A 106 -0.76 12.35 -9.40
CA ARG A 106 0.61 12.68 -8.96
C ARG A 106 0.76 14.18 -8.72
N ASP A 107 1.74 14.53 -7.89
CA ASP A 107 2.09 15.90 -7.50
C ASP A 107 0.98 16.68 -6.76
N LYS A 108 -0.11 15.98 -6.41
CA LYS A 108 -1.23 16.54 -5.61
C LYS A 108 -1.15 16.16 -4.13
N GLY A 109 -0.02 15.68 -3.65
CA GLY A 109 0.19 15.31 -2.24
C GLY A 109 -0.40 13.96 -1.81
N VAL A 110 -1.01 13.20 -2.72
CA VAL A 110 -1.69 11.91 -2.41
C VAL A 110 -0.75 10.91 -1.75
N GLY A 111 0.48 10.74 -2.27
CA GLY A 111 1.46 9.82 -1.67
C GLY A 111 1.86 10.22 -0.26
N ARG A 112 2.07 11.54 0.00
CA ARG A 112 2.36 12.06 1.33
C ARG A 112 1.20 11.84 2.29
N ALA A 113 -0.02 12.03 1.83
CA ALA A 113 -1.23 11.84 2.62
C ALA A 113 -1.41 10.35 2.99
N LEU A 114 -1.16 9.41 2.05
CA LEU A 114 -1.16 7.97 2.33
C LEU A 114 -0.14 7.60 3.41
N VAL A 115 1.11 8.05 3.29
CA VAL A 115 2.13 7.76 4.32
C VAL A 115 1.76 8.42 5.66
N GLY A 116 1.20 9.62 5.64
CA GLY A 116 0.70 10.30 6.84
C GLY A 116 -0.41 9.52 7.55
N PHE A 117 -1.35 8.96 6.79
CA PHE A 117 -2.40 8.08 7.32
C PHE A 117 -1.80 6.83 7.99
N LEU A 118 -0.84 6.17 7.33
CA LEU A 118 -0.16 5.01 7.89
C LEU A 118 0.63 5.35 9.16
N ALA A 119 1.33 6.50 9.16
CA ALA A 119 2.06 6.98 10.34
C ALA A 119 1.12 7.23 11.51
N GLY A 120 -0.02 7.88 11.29
CA GLY A 120 -1.05 8.07 12.30
C GLY A 120 -1.59 6.75 12.86
N TYR A 121 -1.83 5.77 12.00
CA TYR A 121 -2.22 4.44 12.42
C TYR A 121 -1.13 3.77 13.27
N CYS A 122 0.14 3.83 12.85
CA CYS A 122 1.26 3.27 13.59
C CYS A 122 1.35 3.86 15.01
N LEU A 123 1.31 5.19 15.12
CA LEU A 123 1.34 5.87 16.42
C LEU A 123 0.17 5.45 17.31
N GLY A 124 -1.05 5.39 16.77
CA GLY A 124 -2.24 4.96 17.51
C GLY A 124 -2.24 3.50 17.95
N LYS A 125 -1.41 2.66 17.33
CA LYS A 125 -1.29 1.21 17.64
C LYS A 125 0.02 0.85 18.35
N GLY A 126 0.88 1.82 18.68
CA GLY A 126 2.18 1.55 19.28
C GLY A 126 3.11 0.76 18.34
N ILE A 127 3.07 1.05 17.05
CA ILE A 127 4.00 0.50 16.06
C ILE A 127 5.13 1.49 15.89
N GLY A 128 6.36 1.08 16.21
CA GLY A 128 7.51 1.98 16.36
C GLY A 128 8.07 2.52 15.04
N ARG A 129 7.87 1.79 13.91
CA ARG A 129 8.44 2.19 12.62
C ARG A 129 7.69 1.64 11.42
N ILE A 130 7.95 2.26 10.27
CA ILE A 130 7.54 1.75 8.95
C ILE A 130 8.81 1.43 8.18
N ASP A 131 9.00 0.15 7.82
CA ASP A 131 10.07 -0.30 6.94
C ASP A 131 9.51 -0.43 5.51
N LEU A 132 10.33 -0.13 4.52
CA LEU A 132 9.98 -0.25 3.11
C LEU A 132 11.21 -0.56 2.26
N THR A 133 11.00 -0.99 1.04
CA THR A 133 12.05 -1.11 0.03
C THR A 133 11.64 -0.35 -1.23
N THR A 134 12.62 0.21 -1.91
CA THR A 134 12.46 0.76 -3.26
C THR A 134 13.68 0.40 -4.09
N GLU A 135 13.52 0.45 -5.40
CA GLU A 135 14.64 0.17 -6.31
C GLU A 135 15.65 1.32 -6.27
N ASP A 136 16.94 1.00 -6.32
CA ASP A 136 18.04 1.98 -6.26
C ASP A 136 18.05 2.96 -7.43
N TRP A 137 17.53 2.55 -8.58
CA TRP A 137 17.36 3.38 -9.77
C TRP A 137 16.11 4.27 -9.71
N ASN A 138 15.17 4.05 -8.76
CA ASN A 138 13.94 4.84 -8.64
C ASN A 138 14.19 6.14 -7.88
N GLU A 139 14.90 7.06 -8.53
CA GLU A 139 15.25 8.36 -7.94
C GLU A 139 14.02 9.16 -7.47
N GLY A 140 12.88 9.01 -8.14
CA GLY A 140 11.63 9.69 -7.76
C GLY A 140 11.15 9.25 -6.39
N ALA A 141 11.11 7.94 -6.15
CA ALA A 141 10.74 7.36 -4.85
C ALA A 141 11.80 7.69 -3.78
N LEU A 142 13.09 7.58 -4.11
CA LEU A 142 14.17 7.93 -3.18
C LEU A 142 14.04 9.37 -2.69
N ARG A 143 13.88 10.34 -3.59
CA ARG A 143 13.66 11.76 -3.23
C ARG A 143 12.37 11.98 -2.44
N PHE A 144 11.32 11.20 -2.73
CA PHE A 144 10.07 11.28 -1.98
C PHE A 144 10.26 10.82 -0.53
N TYR A 145 10.88 9.68 -0.30
CA TYR A 145 11.12 9.17 1.05
C TYR A 145 12.14 10.00 1.82
N ASP A 146 13.19 10.51 1.18
CA ASP A 146 14.16 11.44 1.79
C ASP A 146 13.43 12.69 2.36
N ARG A 147 12.47 13.26 1.61
CA ARG A 147 11.66 14.40 2.08
C ARG A 147 10.73 14.06 3.25
N LEU A 148 10.42 12.79 3.46
CA LEU A 148 9.64 12.31 4.60
C LEU A 148 10.53 12.00 5.81
N GLY A 149 11.86 12.08 5.67
CA GLY A 149 12.82 11.78 6.74
C GLY A 149 13.14 10.28 6.85
N ALA A 150 12.93 9.50 5.79
CA ALA A 150 13.31 8.08 5.80
C ALA A 150 14.84 7.91 5.84
N GLU A 151 15.32 6.97 6.64
CA GLU A 151 16.72 6.62 6.76
C GLU A 151 17.06 5.46 5.80
N ARG A 152 18.22 5.56 5.14
CA ARG A 152 18.72 4.51 4.24
C ARG A 152 19.59 3.52 5.00
N HIS A 153 19.21 2.26 4.98
CA HIS A 153 19.97 1.17 5.60
C HIS A 153 20.79 0.39 4.55
N GLY A 154 21.80 1.02 3.97
CA GLY A 154 22.62 0.46 2.88
C GLY A 154 23.41 -0.83 3.23
N GLN A 155 23.42 -1.24 4.50
CA GLN A 155 24.05 -2.49 4.94
C GLN A 155 23.09 -3.71 4.84
N LYS A 156 21.79 -3.48 4.60
CA LYS A 156 20.81 -4.55 4.44
C LYS A 156 20.75 -4.98 2.97
N VAL A 157 20.82 -6.29 2.75
CA VAL A 157 20.67 -6.89 1.43
C VAL A 157 19.30 -7.56 1.34
N PHE A 158 18.52 -7.20 0.31
CA PHE A 158 17.27 -7.87 0.04
C PHE A 158 17.54 -9.21 -0.64
N LEU A 159 17.11 -10.31 -0.02
CA LEU A 159 17.23 -11.66 -0.56
C LEU A 159 15.84 -12.24 -0.84
N ARG A 160 15.73 -12.99 -1.93
CA ARG A 160 14.49 -13.67 -2.32
C ARG A 160 14.76 -15.15 -2.56
N LEU A 161 13.94 -16.00 -1.94
CA LEU A 161 13.85 -17.42 -2.27
C LEU A 161 12.72 -17.62 -3.28
N PRO A 162 13.01 -17.80 -4.57
CA PRO A 162 11.97 -18.03 -5.58
C PRO A 162 11.34 -19.42 -5.42
N GLY A 163 10.17 -19.63 -6.04
CA GLY A 163 9.38 -20.85 -5.87
C GLY A 163 10.13 -22.16 -6.06
N ASP A 164 11.07 -22.22 -7.00
CA ASP A 164 11.89 -23.43 -7.21
C ASP A 164 12.91 -23.66 -6.10
N ALA A 165 13.43 -22.59 -5.47
CA ALA A 165 14.26 -22.71 -4.28
C ALA A 165 13.44 -23.23 -3.10
N LEU A 166 12.22 -22.71 -2.89
CA LEU A 166 11.31 -23.21 -1.87
C LEU A 166 11.00 -24.70 -2.03
N LYS A 167 10.69 -25.14 -3.28
CA LYS A 167 10.44 -26.56 -3.58
C LYS A 167 11.62 -27.46 -3.27
N ARG A 168 12.85 -26.98 -3.53
CA ARG A 168 14.06 -27.77 -3.23
C ARG A 168 14.27 -27.89 -1.71
N ILE A 169 14.16 -26.79 -0.99
CA ILE A 169 14.42 -26.75 0.46
C ILE A 169 13.36 -27.56 1.23
N ALA A 170 12.11 -27.52 0.81
CA ALA A 170 11.03 -28.23 1.50
C ALA A 170 11.09 -29.78 1.35
N ARG A 171 11.96 -30.30 0.49
CA ARG A 171 12.16 -31.75 0.29
C ARG A 171 13.34 -32.32 1.08
N THR A 172 14.04 -31.46 1.83
CA THR A 172 15.16 -31.83 2.71
C THR A 172 14.65 -32.11 4.11
#